data_3ab6eaa2a1ac020f6ad26e0e85161a66
#
_entry.id   3ab6eaa2a1ac020f6ad26e0e85161a66
#
_cell.length_a   1.000
_cell.length_b   1.000
_cell.length_c   1.000
_cell.angle_alpha   90.00
_cell.angle_beta   90.00
_cell.angle_gamma   90.00
#
_symmetry.space_group_name_H-M   'P 1'
#
loop_
_entity.id
_entity.type
_entity.pdbx_description
1 polymer ?
#
loop_
_entity_poly.entity_id
_entity_poly.type
_entity_poly.pdbx_seq_one_letter_code
_entity_poly.pdbx_strand_id
1 'polypeptide(L)'
;SKPSAHSYRITVGFDGFVDQIIEVVDKRYSASSYERMETIAQFGERIVRSAGLSTNIELVPKLVKIGGNGPIMANALAAAGQQISYLGALGVPEIDPTFSEFVKRCRHVVSFANPGRTDALEFLDGKILMGKLTTLAEITWENLIARLDREMLKELFTEADLVATVNWTMTPYMNDLWDKLYQFLE
;
A
#
# COMPACT_ATOMS: atom_id res chain seq x y z
N SER A 1 28.99 -25.54 -6.70
CA SER A 1 28.55 -24.65 -5.64
C SER A 1 27.83 -23.48 -6.29
N LYS A 2 26.53 -23.28 -5.96
CA LYS A 2 25.85 -22.03 -6.34
C LYS A 2 26.60 -20.88 -5.66
N PRO A 3 26.89 -19.76 -6.34
CA PRO A 3 27.45 -18.61 -5.68
C PRO A 3 26.48 -18.22 -4.56
N SER A 4 27.02 -17.95 -3.37
CA SER A 4 26.22 -17.42 -2.26
C SER A 4 25.58 -16.13 -2.76
N ALA A 5 24.25 -16.10 -2.80
CA ALA A 5 23.54 -14.91 -3.22
C ALA A 5 23.96 -13.76 -2.29
N HIS A 6 24.57 -12.73 -2.86
CA HIS A 6 24.95 -11.54 -2.10
C HIS A 6 23.67 -10.90 -1.57
N SER A 7 23.57 -10.73 -0.24
CA SER A 7 22.42 -10.12 0.41
C SER A 7 22.71 -8.62 0.60
N TYR A 8 21.94 -7.78 -0.09
CA TYR A 8 22.02 -6.32 0.01
C TYR A 8 21.15 -5.78 1.13
N ARG A 9 21.60 -4.72 1.77
CA ARG A 9 20.79 -3.91 2.69
C ARG A 9 20.04 -2.87 1.88
N ILE A 10 18.71 -2.95 1.90
CA ILE A 10 17.85 -2.09 1.07
C ILE A 10 16.86 -1.37 1.97
N THR A 11 16.88 -0.04 1.90
CA THR A 11 15.88 0.81 2.56
C THR A 11 14.81 1.20 1.56
N VAL A 12 13.55 0.88 1.87
CA VAL A 12 12.38 1.15 1.01
C VAL A 12 11.37 2.02 1.74
N GLY A 13 10.82 3.00 1.08
CA GLY A 13 9.75 3.90 1.58
C GLY A 13 8.95 4.55 0.44
N PHE A 14 7.83 5.25 0.71
CA PHE A 14 7.25 5.48 2.04
C PHE A 14 5.77 5.12 2.07
N ASP A 15 5.19 4.71 0.95
CA ASP A 15 3.75 4.45 0.85
C ASP A 15 3.32 3.19 1.62
N GLY A 16 2.04 2.92 1.57
CA GLY A 16 1.44 1.69 2.08
C GLY A 16 -0.04 1.70 1.76
N PHE A 17 -0.56 0.58 1.29
CA PHE A 17 -1.98 0.43 0.95
C PHE A 17 -2.52 -0.89 1.46
N VAL A 18 -3.78 -0.87 1.84
CA VAL A 18 -4.60 -2.06 2.04
C VAL A 18 -5.59 -2.13 0.89
N ASP A 19 -5.42 -3.12 0.04
CA ASP A 19 -6.29 -3.35 -1.12
C ASP A 19 -7.35 -4.40 -0.79
N GLN A 20 -8.61 -4.05 -1.00
CA GLN A 20 -9.74 -4.95 -0.86
C GLN A 20 -10.25 -5.35 -2.25
N ILE A 21 -10.13 -6.63 -2.60
CA ILE A 21 -10.67 -7.17 -3.85
C ILE A 21 -12.16 -7.44 -3.65
N ILE A 22 -12.99 -6.88 -4.52
CA ILE A 22 -14.43 -6.80 -4.35
C ILE A 22 -15.14 -7.28 -5.61
N GLU A 23 -16.15 -8.12 -5.45
CA GLU A 23 -17.14 -8.42 -6.48
C GLU A 23 -18.33 -7.49 -6.34
N VAL A 24 -18.81 -6.95 -7.46
CA VAL A 24 -20.01 -6.12 -7.53
C VAL A 24 -21.21 -7.03 -7.82
N VAL A 25 -22.22 -6.99 -6.95
CA VAL A 25 -23.42 -7.83 -7.10
C VAL A 25 -24.36 -7.23 -8.14
N ASP A 26 -24.73 -8.04 -9.13
CA ASP A 26 -25.83 -7.71 -10.03
C ASP A 26 -27.16 -8.13 -9.43
N LYS A 27 -27.27 -9.40 -9.02
CA LYS A 27 -28.50 -9.95 -8.45
C LYS A 27 -28.20 -10.84 -7.24
N ARG A 28 -28.92 -10.57 -6.15
CA ARG A 28 -28.88 -11.40 -4.93
C ARG A 28 -30.02 -12.43 -4.97
N TYR A 29 -29.69 -13.72 -4.84
CA TYR A 29 -30.67 -14.81 -4.80
C TYR A 29 -30.96 -15.28 -3.37
N SER A 30 -29.93 -15.31 -2.51
CA SER A 30 -30.06 -15.71 -1.10
C SER A 30 -28.93 -15.07 -0.29
N ALA A 31 -28.86 -15.32 1.01
CA ALA A 31 -27.78 -14.85 1.87
C ALA A 31 -26.39 -15.33 1.39
N SER A 32 -26.31 -16.50 0.75
CA SER A 32 -25.05 -17.12 0.31
C SER A 32 -24.88 -17.20 -1.21
N SER A 33 -25.89 -16.77 -1.99
CA SER A 33 -25.88 -16.89 -3.46
C SER A 33 -26.21 -15.59 -4.15
N TYR A 34 -25.37 -15.21 -5.08
CA TYR A 34 -25.52 -14.01 -5.90
C TYR A 34 -24.87 -14.19 -7.27
N GLU A 35 -25.30 -13.37 -8.19
CA GLU A 35 -24.71 -13.18 -9.49
C GLU A 35 -23.90 -11.86 -9.46
N ARG A 36 -22.65 -11.91 -9.93
CA ARG A 36 -21.81 -10.71 -9.99
C ARG A 36 -21.96 -10.03 -11.34
N MET A 37 -21.73 -8.75 -11.37
CA MET A 37 -21.51 -8.04 -12.63
C MET A 37 -20.21 -8.54 -13.25
N GLU A 38 -20.28 -9.00 -14.50
CA GLU A 38 -19.13 -9.61 -15.16
C GLU A 38 -18.23 -8.60 -15.86
N THR A 39 -18.80 -7.46 -16.30
CA THR A 39 -18.03 -6.48 -17.08
C THR A 39 -18.15 -5.06 -16.51
N ILE A 40 -17.11 -4.27 -16.77
CA ILE A 40 -17.07 -2.84 -16.45
C ILE A 40 -18.21 -2.11 -17.15
N ALA A 41 -18.56 -2.52 -18.36
CA ALA A 41 -19.67 -1.94 -19.11
C ALA A 41 -21.02 -2.13 -18.39
N GLN A 42 -21.34 -3.34 -17.89
CA GLN A 42 -22.54 -3.59 -17.08
C GLN A 42 -22.62 -2.70 -15.85
N PHE A 43 -21.49 -2.54 -15.15
CA PHE A 43 -21.40 -1.67 -13.98
C PHE A 43 -21.62 -0.20 -14.37
N GLY A 44 -20.99 0.26 -15.44
CA GLY A 44 -21.16 1.62 -15.98
C GLY A 44 -22.61 1.92 -16.38
N GLU A 45 -23.26 1.00 -17.09
CA GLU A 45 -24.68 1.14 -17.44
C GLU A 45 -25.60 1.23 -16.22
N ARG A 46 -25.32 0.42 -15.18
CA ARG A 46 -26.06 0.47 -13.90
C ARG A 46 -25.95 1.85 -13.25
N ILE A 47 -24.75 2.42 -13.26
CA ILE A 47 -24.50 3.77 -12.72
C ILE A 47 -25.25 4.82 -13.54
N VAL A 48 -25.15 4.78 -14.87
CA VAL A 48 -25.81 5.74 -15.75
C VAL A 48 -27.34 5.70 -15.60
N ARG A 49 -27.95 4.52 -15.49
CA ARG A 49 -29.39 4.37 -15.24
C ARG A 49 -29.85 4.93 -13.91
N SER A 50 -28.92 5.13 -12.98
CA SER A 50 -29.22 5.68 -11.66
C SER A 50 -29.20 7.22 -11.62
N ALA A 51 -28.85 7.89 -12.74
CA ALA A 51 -28.82 9.34 -12.82
C ALA A 51 -30.20 9.94 -12.50
N GLY A 52 -30.23 10.86 -11.54
CA GLY A 52 -31.50 11.47 -11.05
C GLY A 52 -32.28 10.58 -10.08
N LEU A 53 -31.80 9.37 -9.77
CA LEU A 53 -32.42 8.43 -8.85
C LEU A 53 -31.44 8.05 -7.75
N SER A 54 -31.95 7.40 -6.69
CA SER A 54 -31.12 6.71 -5.69
C SER A 54 -30.99 5.24 -6.05
N THR A 55 -29.78 4.69 -6.01
CA THR A 55 -29.58 3.25 -6.20
C THR A 55 -28.65 2.67 -5.14
N ASN A 56 -28.85 1.42 -4.81
CA ASN A 56 -27.96 0.65 -3.96
C ASN A 56 -27.23 -0.41 -4.81
N ILE A 57 -25.91 -0.47 -4.68
CA ILE A 57 -25.06 -1.47 -5.32
C ILE A 57 -24.35 -2.20 -4.21
N GLU A 58 -24.62 -3.51 -4.09
CA GLU A 58 -23.98 -4.35 -3.09
C GLU A 58 -22.57 -4.73 -3.52
N LEU A 59 -21.63 -4.63 -2.59
CA LEU A 59 -20.22 -4.98 -2.75
C LEU A 59 -19.90 -6.16 -1.84
N VAL A 60 -19.30 -7.22 -2.38
CA VAL A 60 -18.87 -8.40 -1.63
C VAL A 60 -17.36 -8.47 -1.60
N PRO A 61 -16.73 -8.15 -0.44
CA PRO A 61 -15.29 -8.32 -0.27
C PRO A 61 -14.89 -9.79 -0.36
N LYS A 62 -13.89 -10.09 -1.18
CA LYS A 62 -13.36 -11.45 -1.40
C LYS A 62 -12.01 -11.67 -0.77
N LEU A 63 -11.15 -10.66 -0.79
CA LEU A 63 -9.77 -10.75 -0.33
C LEU A 63 -9.30 -9.37 0.14
N VAL A 64 -8.58 -9.33 1.25
CA VAL A 64 -7.80 -8.17 1.69
C VAL A 64 -6.33 -8.52 1.58
N LYS A 65 -5.54 -7.64 0.97
CA LYS A 65 -4.11 -7.87 0.76
C LYS A 65 -3.30 -6.58 0.87
N ILE A 66 -2.00 -6.75 1.02
CA ILE A 66 -1.07 -5.62 0.93
C ILE A 66 -1.12 -4.99 -0.46
N GLY A 67 -1.07 -3.68 -0.50
CA GLY A 67 -0.95 -2.85 -1.69
C GLY A 67 0.12 -1.79 -1.49
N GLY A 68 0.27 -0.94 -2.49
CA GLY A 68 1.30 0.09 -2.56
C GLY A 68 2.59 -0.41 -3.21
N ASN A 69 3.24 0.50 -3.93
CA ASN A 69 4.47 0.17 -4.67
C ASN A 69 5.60 -0.22 -3.71
N GLY A 70 5.73 0.48 -2.58
CA GLY A 70 6.74 0.23 -1.56
C GLY A 70 6.61 -1.15 -0.92
N PRO A 71 5.47 -1.49 -0.28
CA PRO A 71 5.31 -2.79 0.36
C PRO A 71 5.42 -3.96 -0.62
N ILE A 72 4.88 -3.83 -1.85
CA ILE A 72 4.96 -4.89 -2.86
C ILE A 72 6.40 -5.12 -3.31
N MET A 73 7.14 -4.04 -3.62
CA MET A 73 8.56 -4.11 -3.99
C MET A 73 9.39 -4.71 -2.85
N ALA A 74 9.24 -4.17 -1.64
CA ALA A 74 9.99 -4.61 -0.47
C ALA A 74 9.71 -6.08 -0.13
N ASN A 75 8.45 -6.52 -0.21
CA ASN A 75 8.08 -7.91 0.02
C ASN A 75 8.70 -8.87 -1.01
N ALA A 76 8.75 -8.47 -2.27
CA ALA A 76 9.39 -9.24 -3.34
C ALA A 76 10.92 -9.35 -3.12
N LEU A 77 11.58 -8.25 -2.77
CA LEU A 77 13.01 -8.21 -2.47
C LEU A 77 13.36 -9.04 -1.22
N ALA A 78 12.55 -8.96 -0.17
CA ALA A 78 12.71 -9.78 1.03
C ALA A 78 12.56 -11.27 0.70
N ALA A 79 11.58 -11.64 -0.13
CA ALA A 79 11.39 -13.02 -0.60
C ALA A 79 12.59 -13.52 -1.46
N ALA A 80 13.30 -12.61 -2.13
CA ALA A 80 14.52 -12.89 -2.86
C ALA A 80 15.77 -12.93 -1.95
N GLY A 81 15.62 -12.84 -0.62
CA GLY A 81 16.69 -12.97 0.35
C GLY A 81 17.45 -11.68 0.65
N GLN A 82 16.91 -10.52 0.28
CA GLN A 82 17.49 -9.22 0.60
C GLN A 82 17.13 -8.77 2.03
N GLN A 83 17.99 -7.97 2.66
CA GLN A 83 17.78 -7.41 4.00
C GLN A 83 17.03 -6.09 3.87
N ILE A 84 15.74 -6.11 4.18
CA ILE A 84 14.88 -4.96 3.97
C ILE A 84 14.67 -4.16 5.26
N SER A 85 14.90 -2.85 5.17
CA SER A 85 14.41 -1.86 6.12
C SER A 85 13.27 -1.09 5.47
N TYR A 86 12.09 -1.14 6.05
CA TYR A 86 10.90 -0.48 5.51
C TYR A 86 10.42 0.66 6.40
N LEU A 87 10.27 1.85 5.82
CA LEU A 87 9.70 3.02 6.49
C LEU A 87 8.47 3.46 5.72
N GLY A 88 7.28 3.52 6.35
CA GLY A 88 6.11 3.93 5.57
C GLY A 88 4.77 3.90 6.30
N ALA A 89 3.73 3.98 5.49
CA ALA A 89 2.35 4.06 5.91
C ALA A 89 1.75 2.66 6.10
N LEU A 90 2.05 2.01 7.22
CA LEU A 90 1.56 0.66 7.52
C LEU A 90 0.52 0.64 8.65
N GLY A 91 0.25 1.79 9.29
CA GLY A 91 -0.69 1.96 10.39
C GLY A 91 -0.06 2.59 11.63
N VAL A 92 -0.82 3.46 12.30
CA VAL A 92 -0.45 4.10 13.56
C VAL A 92 -1.68 4.18 14.47
N PRO A 93 -1.55 3.93 15.81
CA PRO A 93 -0.33 3.62 16.54
C PRO A 93 0.21 2.21 16.30
N GLU A 94 -0.59 1.30 15.76
CA GLU A 94 -0.25 -0.09 15.48
C GLU A 94 -0.27 -0.36 13.97
N ILE A 95 0.59 -1.28 13.54
CA ILE A 95 0.63 -1.72 12.14
C ILE A 95 -0.66 -2.49 11.81
N ASP A 96 -1.28 -2.16 10.68
CA ASP A 96 -2.48 -2.87 10.19
C ASP A 96 -2.16 -4.37 10.01
N PRO A 97 -3.00 -5.27 10.53
CA PRO A 97 -2.76 -6.72 10.47
C PRO A 97 -2.50 -7.28 9.08
N THR A 98 -2.97 -6.59 8.03
CA THR A 98 -2.73 -6.97 6.64
C THR A 98 -1.24 -7.04 6.30
N PHE A 99 -0.39 -6.25 6.98
CA PHE A 99 1.05 -6.22 6.75
C PHE A 99 1.83 -7.23 7.59
N SER A 100 1.19 -8.03 8.46
CA SER A 100 1.88 -8.89 9.43
C SER A 100 2.92 -9.82 8.80
N GLU A 101 2.60 -10.48 7.70
CA GLU A 101 3.53 -11.40 7.03
C GLU A 101 4.67 -10.66 6.31
N PHE A 102 4.42 -9.47 5.79
CA PHE A 102 5.42 -8.59 5.22
C PHE A 102 6.42 -8.13 6.28
N VAL A 103 5.92 -7.64 7.42
CA VAL A 103 6.74 -7.16 8.55
C VAL A 103 7.71 -8.24 9.05
N LYS A 104 7.25 -9.49 9.16
CA LYS A 104 8.10 -10.62 9.60
C LYS A 104 9.30 -10.90 8.67
N ARG A 105 9.22 -10.47 7.42
CA ARG A 105 10.28 -10.65 6.42
C ARG A 105 11.31 -9.53 6.41
N CYS A 106 10.95 -8.38 7.00
CA CYS A 106 11.83 -7.21 7.05
C CYS A 106 12.78 -7.28 8.25
N ARG A 107 13.98 -6.74 8.08
CA ARG A 107 14.95 -6.56 9.15
C ARG A 107 14.52 -5.47 10.13
N HIS A 108 14.07 -4.34 9.57
CA HIS A 108 13.54 -3.20 10.32
C HIS A 108 12.24 -2.71 9.67
N VAL A 109 11.28 -2.31 10.50
CA VAL A 109 10.04 -1.68 10.04
C VAL A 109 9.70 -0.50 10.93
N VAL A 110 9.47 0.64 10.30
CA VAL A 110 9.00 1.86 10.97
C VAL A 110 7.71 2.31 10.30
N SER A 111 6.60 2.22 11.02
CA SER A 111 5.34 2.78 10.55
C SER A 111 5.12 4.16 11.16
N PHE A 112 4.92 5.17 10.32
CA PHE A 112 4.75 6.55 10.75
C PHE A 112 3.50 7.25 10.19
N ALA A 113 2.70 6.51 9.41
CA ALA A 113 1.45 6.99 8.83
C ALA A 113 0.45 5.84 8.67
N ASN A 114 -0.82 6.18 8.47
CA ASN A 114 -1.85 5.22 8.13
C ASN A 114 -1.82 4.88 6.64
N PRO A 115 -2.10 3.62 6.25
CA PRO A 115 -2.11 3.21 4.85
C PRO A 115 -3.26 3.85 4.09
N GLY A 116 -3.06 4.08 2.80
CA GLY A 116 -4.15 4.28 1.86
C GLY A 116 -5.01 3.01 1.77
N ARG A 117 -6.25 3.15 1.36
CA ARG A 117 -7.15 2.01 1.14
C ARG A 117 -7.70 2.04 -0.27
N THR A 118 -7.77 0.87 -0.90
CA THR A 118 -8.31 0.74 -2.25
C THR A 118 -9.40 -0.32 -2.26
N ASP A 119 -10.59 0.07 -2.72
CA ASP A 119 -11.61 -0.87 -3.12
C ASP A 119 -11.37 -1.23 -4.59
N ALA A 120 -10.88 -2.42 -4.85
CA ALA A 120 -10.57 -2.93 -6.18
C ALA A 120 -11.76 -3.77 -6.70
N LEU A 121 -12.64 -3.12 -7.45
CA LEU A 121 -13.78 -3.79 -8.07
C LEU A 121 -13.28 -4.65 -9.24
N GLU A 122 -13.47 -5.96 -9.16
CA GLU A 122 -12.91 -6.93 -10.11
C GLU A 122 -13.97 -7.48 -11.04
N PHE A 123 -13.73 -7.36 -12.34
CA PHE A 123 -14.56 -7.83 -13.43
C PHE A 123 -13.78 -8.80 -14.33
N LEU A 124 -14.44 -9.52 -15.23
CA LEU A 124 -13.78 -10.41 -16.18
C LEU A 124 -12.93 -9.65 -17.21
N ASP A 125 -13.35 -8.43 -17.53
CA ASP A 125 -12.72 -7.58 -18.55
C ASP A 125 -11.79 -6.51 -17.98
N GLY A 126 -11.62 -6.46 -16.64
CA GLY A 126 -10.73 -5.49 -16.01
C GLY A 126 -11.00 -5.24 -14.54
N LYS A 127 -10.44 -4.13 -14.04
CA LYS A 127 -10.48 -3.76 -12.63
C LYS A 127 -10.63 -2.25 -12.48
N ILE A 128 -11.50 -1.82 -11.58
CA ILE A 128 -11.64 -0.41 -11.20
C ILE A 128 -11.09 -0.24 -9.79
N LEU A 129 -10.12 0.65 -9.63
CA LEU A 129 -9.50 0.97 -8.34
C LEU A 129 -10.11 2.24 -7.77
N MET A 130 -10.83 2.12 -6.66
CA MET A 130 -11.42 3.24 -5.93
C MET A 130 -10.57 3.55 -4.70
N GLY A 131 -9.67 4.50 -4.85
CA GLY A 131 -8.70 4.86 -3.82
C GLY A 131 -9.26 5.81 -2.76
N LYS A 132 -8.98 5.52 -1.49
CA LYS A 132 -9.20 6.38 -0.33
C LYS A 132 -7.83 6.83 0.15
N LEU A 133 -7.38 7.99 -0.33
CA LEU A 133 -5.97 8.40 -0.31
C LEU A 133 -5.64 9.46 0.75
N THR A 134 -6.64 9.93 1.51
CA THR A 134 -6.49 11.05 2.45
C THR A 134 -5.37 10.81 3.49
N THR A 135 -5.21 9.56 3.94
CA THR A 135 -4.18 9.19 4.92
C THR A 135 -2.75 9.31 4.38
N LEU A 136 -2.55 9.32 3.07
CA LEU A 136 -1.22 9.50 2.49
C LEU A 136 -0.65 10.92 2.72
N ALA A 137 -1.48 11.88 3.11
CA ALA A 137 -1.04 13.19 3.57
C ALA A 137 -0.34 13.13 4.95
N GLU A 138 -0.42 12.02 5.66
CA GLU A 138 0.32 11.78 6.91
C GLU A 138 1.80 11.40 6.65
N ILE A 139 2.17 11.06 5.41
CA ILE A 139 3.56 10.75 5.03
C ILE A 139 4.34 12.05 4.96
N THR A 140 4.84 12.49 6.12
CA THR A 140 5.57 13.75 6.31
C THR A 140 6.87 13.50 7.05
N TRP A 141 7.81 14.45 6.93
CA TRP A 141 9.05 14.44 7.69
C TRP A 141 8.79 14.46 9.21
N GLU A 142 7.85 15.28 9.65
CA GLU A 142 7.50 15.45 11.07
C GLU A 142 7.01 14.13 11.68
N ASN A 143 6.15 13.41 10.97
CA ASN A 143 5.67 12.10 11.42
C ASN A 143 6.78 11.05 11.41
N LEU A 144 7.69 11.07 10.44
CA LEU A 144 8.83 10.17 10.38
C LEU A 144 9.75 10.35 11.58
N ILE A 145 10.20 11.58 11.86
CA ILE A 145 11.13 11.85 12.98
C ILE A 145 10.48 11.70 14.36
N ALA A 146 9.14 11.74 14.45
CA ALA A 146 8.42 11.48 15.69
C ALA A 146 8.40 9.98 16.07
N ARG A 147 8.73 9.08 15.14
CA ARG A 147 8.65 7.62 15.30
C ARG A 147 10.01 6.92 15.35
N LEU A 148 11.06 7.64 15.04
CA LEU A 148 12.38 7.06 14.90
C LEU A 148 13.43 8.06 15.42
N ASP A 149 14.37 7.58 16.25
CA ASP A 149 15.46 8.44 16.66
C ASP A 149 16.40 8.79 15.48
N ARG A 150 17.10 9.91 15.62
CA ARG A 150 17.91 10.47 14.53
C ARG A 150 19.08 9.58 14.13
N GLU A 151 19.71 8.90 15.06
CA GLU A 151 20.85 8.03 14.81
C GLU A 151 20.42 6.83 13.97
N MET A 152 19.34 6.17 14.38
CA MET A 152 18.79 5.04 13.64
C MET A 152 18.30 5.46 12.25
N LEU A 153 17.67 6.64 12.13
CA LEU A 153 17.24 7.17 10.82
C LEU A 153 18.47 7.35 9.91
N LYS A 154 19.55 7.95 10.42
CA LYS A 154 20.78 8.14 9.65
C LYS A 154 21.37 6.80 9.21
N GLU A 155 21.50 5.84 10.13
CA GLU A 155 22.03 4.50 9.85
C GLU A 155 21.23 3.80 8.73
N LEU A 156 19.90 3.81 8.80
CA LEU A 156 19.04 3.16 7.82
C LEU A 156 19.23 3.67 6.38
N PHE A 157 19.63 4.92 6.21
CA PHE A 157 19.87 5.51 4.89
C PHE A 157 21.33 5.46 4.46
N THR A 158 22.30 5.72 5.37
CA THR A 158 23.71 5.79 5.01
C THR A 158 24.39 4.43 4.88
N GLU A 159 23.88 3.41 5.57
CA GLU A 159 24.40 2.05 5.50
C GLU A 159 23.67 1.15 4.48
N ALA A 160 22.66 1.64 3.81
CA ALA A 160 21.97 0.92 2.76
C ALA A 160 22.80 0.84 1.47
N ASP A 161 22.85 -0.34 0.85
CA ASP A 161 23.42 -0.53 -0.47
C ASP A 161 22.51 0.06 -1.56
N LEU A 162 21.20 0.18 -1.27
CA LEU A 162 20.18 0.78 -2.12
C LEU A 162 19.10 1.45 -1.27
N VAL A 163 18.72 2.66 -1.66
CA VAL A 163 17.55 3.36 -1.13
C VAL A 163 16.51 3.51 -2.24
N ALA A 164 15.28 3.09 -1.96
CA ALA A 164 14.16 3.16 -2.90
C ALA A 164 12.97 3.89 -2.27
N THR A 165 12.79 5.16 -2.60
CA THR A 165 11.62 5.95 -2.22
C THR A 165 10.64 6.00 -3.38
N VAL A 166 9.57 5.24 -3.28
CA VAL A 166 8.65 4.97 -4.39
C VAL A 166 7.27 5.58 -4.18
N ASN A 167 6.45 5.56 -5.25
CA ASN A 167 5.08 6.07 -5.26
C ASN A 167 4.95 7.59 -5.05
N TRP A 168 5.86 8.35 -5.67
CA TRP A 168 5.87 9.81 -5.60
C TRP A 168 4.53 10.45 -6.00
N THR A 169 3.88 9.92 -7.06
CA THR A 169 2.61 10.48 -7.59
C THR A 169 1.43 10.39 -6.62
N MET A 170 1.49 9.47 -5.66
CA MET A 170 0.41 9.25 -4.69
C MET A 170 0.69 9.89 -3.32
N THR A 171 1.91 10.42 -3.10
CA THR A 171 2.35 10.96 -1.82
C THR A 171 2.47 12.48 -1.90
N PRO A 172 1.49 13.24 -1.35
CA PRO A 172 1.38 14.69 -1.58
C PRO A 172 2.61 15.50 -1.14
N TYR A 173 3.27 15.09 -0.06
CA TYR A 173 4.40 15.82 0.53
C TYR A 173 5.76 15.16 0.28
N MET A 174 5.89 14.31 -0.74
CA MET A 174 7.12 13.58 -1.01
C MET A 174 8.32 14.49 -1.27
N ASN A 175 8.14 15.59 -2.01
CA ASN A 175 9.23 16.53 -2.29
C ASN A 175 9.74 17.16 -0.99
N ASP A 176 8.85 17.66 -0.13
CA ASP A 176 9.22 18.24 1.16
C ASP A 176 9.93 17.23 2.07
N LEU A 177 9.43 15.99 2.09
CA LEU A 177 10.06 14.91 2.84
C LEU A 177 11.47 14.60 2.32
N TRP A 178 11.65 14.53 0.99
CA TRP A 178 12.96 14.31 0.39
C TRP A 178 13.93 15.45 0.69
N ASP A 179 13.51 16.71 0.52
CA ASP A 179 14.35 17.88 0.79
C ASP A 179 14.87 17.87 2.24
N LYS A 180 13.99 17.61 3.20
CA LYS A 180 14.34 17.51 4.63
C LYS A 180 15.22 16.30 4.95
N LEU A 181 14.97 15.15 4.31
CA LEU A 181 15.78 13.95 4.47
C LEU A 181 17.20 14.17 3.94
N TYR A 182 17.36 14.76 2.73
CA TYR A 182 18.68 15.05 2.18
C TYR A 182 19.47 16.04 3.06
N GLN A 183 18.84 17.13 3.50
CA GLN A 183 19.47 18.06 4.45
C GLN A 183 19.87 17.41 5.78
N PHE A 184 19.14 16.41 6.20
CA PHE A 184 19.45 15.66 7.41
C PHE A 184 20.63 14.70 7.24
N LEU A 185 20.83 14.14 6.06
CA LEU A 185 21.89 13.16 5.77
C LEU A 185 23.24 13.82 5.42
N GLU A 186 23.27 15.11 5.02
CA GLU A 186 24.47 15.92 4.83
C GLU A 186 25.19 16.19 6.18
#